data_6c97ddba3c9eb80f9a2cf4c759eb3030
#
_entry.id   6c97ddba3c9eb80f9a2cf4c759eb3030
#
_cell.length_a   1.000
_cell.length_b   1.000
_cell.length_c   1.000
_cell.angle_alpha   90.00
_cell.angle_beta   90.00
_cell.angle_gamma   90.00
#
_symmetry.space_group_name_H-M   'P 1'
#
loop_
_entity.id
_entity.type
_entity.pdbx_description
1 polymer ?
#
loop_
_entity_poly.entity_id
_entity_poly.type
_entity_poly.pdbx_seq_one_letter_code
_entity_poly.pdbx_strand_id
1 'polypeptide(L)'
;MCTIWADVEYKPVRTMLSKTAEYALRAVACMGGQKGHPASADVLAEKTKVPRRYLTRVLQDLAAAGLVRSRSGPGGGYELQGDSRTLTILDVVNAVSPLERIRHCPLGLASHTRLCPLHAELDKAYAATETAFAGVTIADLLESTSPIIPLCDVS
;
A
#
# COMPACT_ATOMS: atom_id res chain seq x y z
N MET A 1 -27.83 -8.20 29.29
CA MET A 1 -27.36 -8.65 27.97
C MET A 1 -26.96 -7.44 27.18
N CYS A 2 -25.68 -7.15 27.19
CA CYS A 2 -25.16 -5.86 26.76
C CYS A 2 -24.72 -5.90 25.30
N THR A 3 -25.46 -5.23 24.48
CA THR A 3 -25.08 -4.75 23.17
C THR A 3 -24.10 -3.59 23.33
N ILE A 4 -22.79 -3.87 23.43
CA ILE A 4 -21.75 -2.85 23.58
C ILE A 4 -20.80 -2.84 22.37
N TRP A 5 -21.31 -3.05 21.16
CA TRP A 5 -20.49 -2.99 19.95
C TRP A 5 -21.06 -2.09 18.87
N ALA A 6 -21.84 -1.08 19.24
CA ALA A 6 -22.61 -0.28 18.29
C ALA A 6 -22.04 1.12 18.01
N ASP A 7 -20.87 1.53 18.47
CA ASP A 7 -20.34 2.88 18.19
C ASP A 7 -18.81 2.95 18.26
N VAL A 8 -18.11 2.05 17.57
CA VAL A 8 -16.77 2.39 17.18
C VAL A 8 -16.87 3.19 15.88
N GLU A 9 -17.08 4.48 16.03
CA GLU A 9 -16.96 5.44 14.96
C GLU A 9 -15.56 5.29 14.36
N TYR A 10 -15.48 4.67 13.16
CA TYR A 10 -14.24 4.60 12.38
C TYR A 10 -13.80 6.03 12.06
N LYS A 11 -12.99 6.61 12.92
CA LYS A 11 -12.26 7.84 12.58
C LYS A 11 -11.18 7.46 11.59
N PRO A 12 -11.25 7.93 10.35
CA PRO A 12 -10.17 7.68 9.40
C PRO A 12 -8.88 8.28 9.98
N VAL A 13 -7.96 7.42 10.36
CA VAL A 13 -6.59 7.85 10.70
C VAL A 13 -6.05 8.51 9.43
N ARG A 14 -5.72 9.78 9.51
CA ARG A 14 -5.02 10.46 8.43
C ARG A 14 -3.59 9.93 8.42
N THR A 15 -3.37 8.92 7.60
CA THR A 15 -2.03 8.36 7.37
C THR A 15 -1.28 9.28 6.39
N MET A 16 0.04 9.24 6.43
CA MET A 16 0.90 9.91 5.42
C MET A 16 0.76 9.29 4.03
N LEU A 17 0.17 8.10 3.96
CA LEU A 17 -0.10 7.39 2.72
C LEU A 17 -1.39 7.86 2.05
N SER A 18 -1.39 7.91 0.73
CA SER A 18 -2.62 8.05 -0.03
C SER A 18 -3.53 6.84 0.19
N LYS A 19 -4.84 7.02 0.04
CA LYS A 19 -5.79 5.89 0.11
C LYS A 19 -5.46 4.80 -0.93
N THR A 20 -4.97 5.19 -2.09
CA THR A 20 -4.55 4.26 -3.13
C THR A 20 -3.38 3.39 -2.67
N ALA A 21 -2.36 3.99 -2.05
CA ALA A 21 -1.23 3.26 -1.49
C ALA A 21 -1.65 2.32 -0.35
N GLU A 22 -2.53 2.79 0.55
CA GLU A 22 -3.09 1.96 1.61
C GLU A 22 -3.84 0.73 1.05
N TYR A 23 -4.66 0.93 0.01
CA TYR A 23 -5.38 -0.16 -0.65
C TYR A 23 -4.44 -1.14 -1.37
N ALA A 24 -3.38 -0.64 -1.99
CA ALA A 24 -2.36 -1.48 -2.63
C ALA A 24 -1.62 -2.35 -1.61
N LEU A 25 -1.22 -1.81 -0.49
CA LEU A 25 -0.58 -2.56 0.59
C LEU A 25 -1.49 -3.65 1.16
N ARG A 26 -2.79 -3.36 1.35
CA ARG A 26 -3.78 -4.36 1.79
C ARG A 26 -3.90 -5.50 0.77
N ALA A 27 -4.00 -5.18 -0.52
CA ALA A 27 -4.11 -6.19 -1.57
C ALA A 27 -2.85 -7.06 -1.66
N VAL A 28 -1.67 -6.45 -1.63
CA VAL A 28 -0.38 -7.15 -1.69
C VAL A 28 -0.17 -8.05 -0.47
N ALA A 29 -0.45 -7.56 0.73
CA ALA A 29 -0.35 -8.36 1.95
C ALA A 29 -1.30 -9.57 1.91
N CYS A 30 -2.54 -9.36 1.47
CA CYS A 30 -3.52 -10.44 1.33
C CYS A 30 -3.04 -11.52 0.33
N MET A 31 -2.53 -11.11 -0.84
CA MET A 31 -1.99 -12.04 -1.83
C MET A 31 -0.71 -12.73 -1.33
N GLY A 32 0.16 -12.01 -0.59
CA GLY A 32 1.37 -12.57 0.00
C GLY A 32 1.10 -13.68 1.01
N GLY A 33 0.03 -13.56 1.77
CA GLY A 33 -0.43 -14.60 2.71
C GLY A 33 -0.99 -15.85 2.03
N GLN A 34 -1.43 -15.76 0.77
CA GLN A 34 -2.08 -16.87 0.05
C GLN A 34 -1.14 -17.74 -0.80
N LYS A 35 0.16 -17.54 -0.71
CA LYS A 35 1.26 -18.27 -1.40
C LYS A 35 0.83 -19.16 -2.59
N GLY A 36 0.87 -18.58 -3.80
CA GLY A 36 0.70 -19.35 -5.04
C GLY A 36 -0.74 -19.70 -5.44
N HIS A 37 -1.72 -19.18 -4.70
CA HIS A 37 -3.14 -19.34 -5.05
C HIS A 37 -3.70 -18.00 -5.54
N PRO A 38 -4.05 -17.89 -6.84
CA PRO A 38 -4.69 -16.68 -7.35
C PRO A 38 -6.00 -16.40 -6.60
N ALA A 39 -6.24 -15.15 -6.26
CA ALA A 39 -7.50 -14.71 -5.68
C ALA A 39 -8.27 -13.82 -6.66
N SER A 40 -9.56 -14.04 -6.80
CA SER A 40 -10.40 -13.14 -7.59
C SER A 40 -10.45 -11.75 -6.95
N ALA A 41 -10.70 -10.75 -7.77
CA ALA A 41 -10.81 -9.39 -7.25
C ALA A 41 -11.99 -9.22 -6.26
N ASP A 42 -13.01 -10.04 -6.35
CA ASP A 42 -14.13 -10.04 -5.39
C ASP A 42 -13.70 -10.59 -4.04
N VAL A 43 -12.97 -11.70 -4.03
CA VAL A 43 -12.38 -12.27 -2.81
C VAL A 43 -11.39 -11.30 -2.16
N LEU A 44 -10.53 -10.65 -2.96
CA LEU A 44 -9.61 -9.64 -2.44
C LEU A 44 -10.37 -8.43 -1.86
N ALA A 45 -11.43 -7.95 -2.51
CA ALA A 45 -12.23 -6.85 -2.02
C ALA A 45 -12.89 -7.17 -0.67
N GLU A 46 -13.42 -8.38 -0.53
CA GLU A 46 -14.04 -8.86 0.69
C GLU A 46 -13.01 -8.93 1.84
N LYS A 47 -11.88 -9.59 1.62
CA LYS A 47 -10.84 -9.78 2.63
C LYS A 47 -10.14 -8.48 3.05
N THR A 48 -9.89 -7.59 2.09
CA THR A 48 -9.18 -6.33 2.36
C THR A 48 -10.10 -5.19 2.78
N LYS A 49 -11.42 -5.38 2.69
CA LYS A 49 -12.44 -4.33 2.90
C LYS A 49 -12.21 -3.10 2.02
N VAL A 50 -11.63 -3.31 0.84
CA VAL A 50 -11.44 -2.27 -0.18
C VAL A 50 -12.60 -2.32 -1.15
N PRO A 51 -13.29 -1.20 -1.43
CA PRO A 51 -14.38 -1.21 -2.40
C PRO A 51 -13.91 -1.68 -3.78
N ARG A 52 -14.65 -2.60 -4.39
CA ARG A 52 -14.30 -3.32 -5.62
C ARG A 52 -13.82 -2.41 -6.76
N ARG A 53 -14.48 -1.25 -6.92
CA ARG A 53 -14.15 -0.27 -7.96
C ARG A 53 -12.74 0.31 -7.82
N TYR A 54 -12.32 0.60 -6.58
CA TYR A 54 -10.97 1.13 -6.30
C TYR A 54 -9.93 0.01 -6.40
N LEU A 55 -10.26 -1.18 -5.90
CA LEU A 55 -9.38 -2.32 -5.96
C LEU A 55 -9.01 -2.70 -7.40
N THR A 56 -9.96 -2.64 -8.34
CA THR A 56 -9.68 -2.92 -9.75
C THR A 56 -8.59 -2.02 -10.30
N ARG A 57 -8.66 -0.72 -10.01
CA ARG A 57 -7.63 0.23 -10.45
C ARG A 57 -6.29 -0.06 -9.81
N VAL A 58 -6.28 -0.30 -8.51
CA VAL A 58 -5.06 -0.65 -7.76
C VAL A 58 -4.40 -1.91 -8.34
N LEU A 59 -5.18 -2.95 -8.61
CA LEU A 59 -4.65 -4.20 -9.20
C LEU A 59 -4.08 -3.98 -10.61
N GLN A 60 -4.69 -3.09 -11.40
CA GLN A 60 -4.15 -2.70 -12.72
C GLN A 60 -2.83 -1.98 -12.60
N ASP A 61 -2.71 -1.02 -11.68
CA ASP A 61 -1.47 -0.26 -11.46
C ASP A 61 -0.35 -1.18 -10.93
N LEU A 62 -0.66 -2.09 -10.00
CA LEU A 62 0.27 -3.10 -9.51
C LEU A 62 0.72 -4.08 -10.61
N ALA A 63 -0.18 -4.47 -11.50
CA ALA A 63 0.14 -5.35 -12.63
C ALA A 63 1.00 -4.62 -13.67
N ALA A 64 0.72 -3.35 -13.96
CA ALA A 64 1.53 -2.52 -14.83
C ALA A 64 2.96 -2.33 -14.29
N ALA A 65 3.13 -2.27 -12.97
CA ALA A 65 4.43 -2.23 -12.31
C ALA A 65 5.13 -3.60 -12.22
N GLY A 66 4.49 -4.69 -12.66
CA GLY A 66 5.06 -6.04 -12.61
C GLY A 66 5.06 -6.70 -11.22
N LEU A 67 4.35 -6.14 -10.24
CA LEU A 67 4.29 -6.67 -8.87
C LEU A 67 3.20 -7.74 -8.71
N VAL A 68 2.21 -7.72 -9.58
CA VAL A 68 1.07 -8.63 -9.57
C VAL A 68 0.84 -9.13 -10.99
N ARG A 69 0.43 -10.37 -11.14
CA ARG A 69 -0.07 -10.89 -12.41
C ARG A 69 -1.50 -11.36 -12.28
N SER A 70 -2.24 -11.23 -13.39
CA SER A 70 -3.58 -11.77 -13.51
C SER A 70 -3.56 -13.09 -14.28
N ARG A 71 -4.38 -14.04 -13.87
CA ARG A 71 -4.68 -15.27 -14.59
C ARG A 71 -6.14 -15.29 -15.00
N SER A 72 -6.39 -15.58 -16.26
CA SER A 72 -7.75 -15.75 -16.79
C SER A 72 -8.26 -17.17 -16.56
N GLY A 73 -9.59 -17.34 -16.62
CA GLY A 73 -10.26 -18.64 -16.62
C GLY A 73 -10.61 -19.17 -15.23
N PRO A 74 -11.14 -20.42 -15.15
CA PRO A 74 -11.50 -21.06 -13.89
C PRO A 74 -10.28 -21.22 -12.98
N GLY A 75 -10.42 -20.86 -11.70
CA GLY A 75 -9.29 -20.85 -10.75
C GLY A 75 -8.28 -19.73 -10.98
N GLY A 76 -8.59 -18.77 -11.86
CA GLY A 76 -7.80 -17.58 -12.11
C GLY A 76 -7.97 -16.51 -11.03
N GLY A 77 -7.37 -15.35 -11.26
CA GLY A 77 -7.40 -14.22 -10.36
C GLY A 77 -6.07 -13.49 -10.35
N TYR A 78 -5.76 -12.84 -9.24
CA TYR A 78 -4.54 -12.08 -9.06
C TYR A 78 -3.62 -12.77 -8.06
N GLU A 79 -2.33 -12.76 -8.34
CA GLU A 79 -1.30 -13.31 -7.45
C GLU A 79 -0.05 -12.42 -7.48
N LEU A 80 0.74 -12.45 -6.41
CA LEU A 80 2.02 -11.75 -6.39
C LEU A 80 2.96 -12.32 -7.45
N GLN A 81 3.68 -11.42 -8.11
CA GLN A 81 4.79 -11.76 -8.99
C GLN A 81 6.10 -11.53 -8.25
N GLY A 82 6.83 -12.59 -7.98
CA GLY A 82 8.07 -12.51 -7.23
C GLY A 82 7.95 -12.92 -5.75
N ASP A 83 9.01 -12.68 -5.01
CA ASP A 83 9.13 -13.06 -3.60
C ASP A 83 8.76 -11.89 -2.68
N SER A 84 7.84 -12.13 -1.75
CA SER A 84 7.46 -11.16 -0.71
C SER A 84 8.62 -10.72 0.18
N ARG A 85 9.72 -11.50 0.23
CA ARG A 85 10.94 -11.18 0.98
C ARG A 85 11.82 -10.12 0.31
N THR A 86 11.62 -9.88 -0.97
CA THR A 86 12.34 -8.83 -1.72
C THR A 86 11.47 -7.64 -2.05
N LEU A 87 10.15 -7.77 -1.91
CA LEU A 87 9.19 -6.72 -2.18
C LEU A 87 9.02 -5.83 -0.94
N THR A 88 9.42 -4.57 -1.05
CA THR A 88 9.34 -3.61 0.06
C THR A 88 8.02 -2.84 0.09
N ILE A 89 7.72 -2.22 1.23
CA ILE A 89 6.60 -1.26 1.34
C ILE A 89 6.76 -0.15 0.30
N LEU A 90 7.99 0.34 0.11
CA LEU A 90 8.28 1.42 -0.84
C LEU A 90 7.95 1.03 -2.28
N ASP A 91 8.29 -0.19 -2.69
CA ASP A 91 7.99 -0.68 -4.05
C ASP A 91 6.49 -0.67 -4.33
N VAL A 92 5.69 -1.14 -3.37
CA VAL A 92 4.23 -1.17 -3.50
C VAL A 92 3.66 0.25 -3.55
N VAL A 93 4.13 1.14 -2.70
CA VAL A 93 3.68 2.54 -2.66
C VAL A 93 4.02 3.23 -3.97
N ASN A 94 5.26 3.10 -4.46
CA ASN A 94 5.71 3.74 -5.69
C ASN A 94 5.00 3.21 -6.94
N ALA A 95 4.50 1.99 -6.93
CA ALA A 95 3.74 1.41 -8.03
C ALA A 95 2.39 2.13 -8.27
N VAL A 96 1.76 2.68 -7.23
CA VAL A 96 0.40 3.23 -7.32
C VAL A 96 0.30 4.71 -6.95
N SER A 97 1.21 5.20 -6.12
CA SER A 97 1.22 6.59 -5.62
C SER A 97 2.64 6.95 -5.17
N PRO A 98 3.55 7.22 -6.14
CA PRO A 98 4.95 7.46 -5.84
C PRO A 98 5.17 8.56 -4.81
N LEU A 99 6.13 8.35 -3.93
CA LEU A 99 6.61 9.37 -3.00
C LEU A 99 7.54 10.31 -3.77
N GLU A 100 7.03 11.49 -4.13
CA GLU A 100 7.81 12.48 -4.86
C GLU A 100 8.64 13.34 -3.92
N ARG A 101 9.95 13.36 -4.14
CA ARG A 101 10.89 14.24 -3.44
C ARG A 101 10.73 15.68 -3.95
N ILE A 102 10.83 16.64 -3.04
CA ILE A 102 10.76 18.06 -3.38
C ILE A 102 12.14 18.51 -3.89
N ARG A 103 12.29 18.63 -5.20
CA ARG A 103 13.56 19.02 -5.83
C ARG A 103 13.68 20.51 -6.12
N HIS A 104 12.54 21.19 -6.28
CA HIS A 104 12.44 22.62 -6.59
C HIS A 104 11.37 23.26 -5.72
N CYS A 105 11.51 24.55 -5.43
CA CYS A 105 10.50 25.27 -4.66
C CYS A 105 9.18 25.33 -5.47
N PRO A 106 8.06 24.80 -4.96
CA PRO A 106 6.78 24.76 -5.68
C PRO A 106 6.16 26.13 -5.93
N LEU A 107 6.62 27.18 -5.22
CA LEU A 107 6.07 28.53 -5.33
C LEU A 107 6.49 29.26 -6.62
N GLY A 108 7.49 28.75 -7.35
CA GLY A 108 7.95 29.36 -8.60
C GLY A 108 8.52 30.77 -8.46
N LEU A 109 8.91 31.19 -7.26
CA LEU A 109 9.47 32.51 -7.03
C LEU A 109 10.88 32.61 -7.60
N ALA A 110 11.16 33.66 -8.38
CA ALA A 110 12.45 33.87 -9.02
C ALA A 110 13.63 33.94 -8.02
N SER A 111 13.36 34.38 -6.78
CA SER A 111 14.34 34.42 -5.69
C SER A 111 14.66 33.06 -5.08
N HIS A 112 13.82 32.04 -5.34
CA HIS A 112 13.98 30.70 -4.78
C HIS A 112 14.78 29.81 -5.72
N THR A 113 16.06 30.09 -5.86
CA THR A 113 17.01 29.29 -6.69
C THR A 113 17.36 27.94 -6.07
N ARG A 114 16.99 27.73 -4.80
CA ARG A 114 17.11 26.48 -4.02
C ARG A 114 15.85 26.28 -3.23
N LEU A 115 15.71 25.10 -2.59
CA LEU A 115 14.63 24.89 -1.63
C LEU A 115 14.70 25.91 -0.51
N CYS A 116 13.57 26.55 -0.22
CA CYS A 116 13.47 27.38 0.98
C CYS A 116 13.53 26.51 2.24
N PRO A 117 13.80 27.06 3.42
CA PRO A 117 13.93 26.28 4.66
C PRO A 117 12.76 25.35 4.92
N LEU A 118 11.52 25.78 4.68
CA LEU A 118 10.33 24.93 4.84
C LEU A 118 10.36 23.71 3.91
N HIS A 119 10.56 23.93 2.59
CA HIS A 119 10.56 22.84 1.63
C HIS A 119 11.78 21.93 1.80
N ALA A 120 12.90 22.42 2.27
CA ALA A 120 14.04 21.60 2.63
C ALA A 120 13.74 20.65 3.80
N GLU A 121 13.05 21.12 4.84
CA GLU A 121 12.64 20.27 5.95
C GLU A 121 11.56 19.26 5.55
N LEU A 122 10.61 19.65 4.70
CA LEU A 122 9.62 18.72 4.14
C LEU A 122 10.29 17.63 3.30
N ASP A 123 11.27 17.99 2.46
CA ASP A 123 12.00 16.99 1.65
C ASP A 123 12.79 16.01 2.52
N LYS A 124 13.36 16.43 3.63
CA LYS A 124 14.00 15.54 4.62
C LYS A 124 12.98 14.53 5.19
N ALA A 125 11.77 14.98 5.50
CA ALA A 125 10.72 14.08 5.99
C ALA A 125 10.32 13.05 4.93
N TYR A 126 10.20 13.43 3.66
CA TYR A 126 9.98 12.49 2.56
C TYR A 126 11.14 11.49 2.42
N ALA A 127 12.39 11.95 2.52
CA ALA A 127 13.56 11.08 2.48
C ALA A 127 13.58 10.05 3.61
N ALA A 128 13.23 10.48 4.82
CA ALA A 128 13.13 9.58 5.97
C ALA A 128 12.02 8.53 5.77
N THR A 129 10.89 8.92 5.20
CA THR A 129 9.79 8.02 4.86
C THR A 129 10.20 7.00 3.80
N GLU A 130 10.87 7.43 2.72
CA GLU A 130 11.42 6.50 1.70
C GLU A 130 12.36 5.48 2.35
N THR A 131 13.28 5.92 3.20
CA THR A 131 14.23 5.03 3.89
C THR A 131 13.50 4.02 4.78
N ALA A 132 12.53 4.46 5.56
CA ALA A 132 11.74 3.58 6.42
C ALA A 132 10.97 2.52 5.61
N PHE A 133 10.35 2.91 4.50
CA PHE A 133 9.56 2.00 3.68
C PHE A 133 10.42 1.05 2.83
N ALA A 134 11.61 1.47 2.43
CA ALA A 134 12.58 0.61 1.75
C ALA A 134 13.20 -0.45 2.67
N GLY A 135 13.20 -0.20 3.98
CA GLY A 135 13.78 -1.10 4.98
C GLY A 135 12.86 -2.23 5.44
N VAL A 136 11.60 -2.27 5.01
CA VAL A 136 10.61 -3.27 5.46
C VAL A 136 9.99 -3.97 4.27
N THR A 137 10.08 -5.29 4.24
CA THR A 137 9.50 -6.13 3.19
C THR A 137 8.06 -6.54 3.52
N ILE A 138 7.32 -6.99 2.52
CA ILE A 138 5.98 -7.55 2.72
C ILE A 138 6.06 -8.81 3.59
N ALA A 139 7.11 -9.61 3.43
CA ALA A 139 7.33 -10.78 4.30
C ALA A 139 7.51 -10.38 5.76
N ASP A 140 8.29 -9.33 6.05
CA ASP A 140 8.47 -8.83 7.43
C ASP A 140 7.14 -8.44 8.08
N LEU A 141 6.21 -7.85 7.32
CA LEU A 141 4.89 -7.52 7.80
C LEU A 141 4.05 -8.76 8.12
N LEU A 142 4.10 -9.78 7.24
CA LEU A 142 3.30 -11.00 7.37
C LEU A 142 3.87 -11.95 8.44
N GLU A 143 5.19 -11.98 8.62
CA GLU A 143 5.90 -12.83 9.58
C GLU A 143 6.09 -12.14 10.95
N SER A 144 5.50 -10.95 11.14
CA SER A 144 5.63 -10.22 12.40
C SER A 144 5.02 -11.03 13.56
N THR A 145 5.67 -10.94 14.73
CA THR A 145 5.19 -11.62 15.96
C THR A 145 3.97 -10.98 16.60
N SER A 146 3.44 -9.93 15.99
CA SER A 146 2.20 -9.27 16.43
C SER A 146 1.03 -10.26 16.33
N PRO A 147 0.17 -10.36 17.35
CA PRO A 147 -1.06 -11.13 17.25
C PRO A 147 -2.09 -10.51 16.29
N ILE A 148 -1.83 -9.28 15.84
CA ILE A 148 -2.67 -8.57 14.88
C ILE A 148 -2.13 -8.84 13.49
N ILE A 149 -2.93 -9.48 12.65
CA ILE A 149 -2.60 -9.73 11.25
C ILE A 149 -2.75 -8.40 10.49
N PRO A 150 -1.66 -7.92 9.86
CA PRO A 150 -1.73 -6.63 9.20
C PRO A 150 -2.56 -6.69 7.92
N LEU A 151 -3.38 -5.66 7.72
CA LEU A 151 -3.95 -5.24 6.45
C LEU A 151 -5.03 -6.12 5.81
N CYS A 152 -5.31 -7.33 6.29
CA CYS A 152 -6.42 -8.14 5.77
C CYS A 152 -7.13 -8.92 6.89
N ASP A 153 -8.38 -9.25 6.63
CA ASP A 153 -9.17 -10.11 7.50
C ASP A 153 -8.95 -11.57 7.07
N VAL A 154 -8.54 -12.42 8.01
CA VAL A 154 -8.25 -13.86 7.77
C VAL A 154 -9.35 -14.77 8.29
N SER A 155 -10.50 -14.19 8.68
CA SER A 155 -11.67 -14.96 9.07
C SER A 155 -12.32 -15.69 7.91
#